data_fea58f65360e4bd61608c5943ce7bc36
#
_entry.id   fea58f65360e4bd61608c5943ce7bc36
#
_cell.length_a   1.000
_cell.length_b   1.000
_cell.length_c   1.000
_cell.angle_alpha   90.00
_cell.angle_beta   90.00
_cell.angle_gamma   90.00
#
_symmetry.space_group_name_H-M   'P 1'
#
loop_
_entity.id
_entity.type
_entity.pdbx_description
1 polymer ?
#
loop_
_entity_poly.entity_id
_entity_poly.type
_entity_poly.pdbx_seq_one_letter_code
_entity_poly.pdbx_strand_id
1 'polypeptide(L)'
;MAMRLWENEEPGESKRPVVRDYETVGYVVKGRAELHTEGQVVLLEEGDSWVVPKGASHSYKILRTFTAVEATSPPAQAHGRDD
;
A
#
# COMPACT_ATOMS: atom_id res chain seq x y z
N MET A 1 13.67 5.53 7.71
CA MET A 1 12.41 4.77 7.60
C MET A 1 11.29 5.55 8.26
N ALA A 2 10.11 5.53 7.67
CA ALA A 2 8.95 6.22 8.23
C ALA A 2 7.77 5.26 8.26
N MET A 3 6.82 5.50 9.16
CA MET A 3 5.60 4.70 9.25
C MET A 3 4.40 5.59 9.02
N ARG A 4 3.38 5.02 8.38
CA ARG A 4 2.12 5.71 8.13
C ARG A 4 0.96 4.79 8.49
N LEU A 5 -0.13 5.39 8.94
CA LEU A 5 -1.37 4.67 9.20
C LEU A 5 -2.37 5.01 8.11
N TRP A 6 -2.86 3.97 7.45
CA TRP A 6 -3.98 4.11 6.51
C TRP A 6 -5.22 3.78 7.32
N GLU A 7 -6.01 4.77 7.65
CA GLU A 7 -7.13 4.56 8.55
C GLU A 7 -8.45 4.71 7.82
N ASN A 8 -9.24 3.63 7.84
CA ASN A 8 -10.60 3.62 7.28
C ASN A 8 -10.67 4.08 5.83
N GLU A 9 -9.75 3.57 5.01
CA GLU A 9 -9.77 3.86 3.57
C GLU A 9 -11.01 3.24 2.94
N GLU A 10 -11.74 4.03 2.18
CA GLU A 10 -13.01 3.62 1.60
C GLU A 10 -12.82 2.74 0.37
N PRO A 11 -13.74 1.79 0.14
CA PRO A 11 -13.71 1.01 -1.09
C PRO A 11 -13.84 1.90 -2.32
N GLY A 12 -13.23 1.49 -3.42
CA GLY A 12 -13.30 2.25 -4.64
C GLY A 12 -12.51 1.57 -5.73
N GLU A 13 -12.48 2.20 -6.90
CA GLU A 13 -11.74 1.66 -8.02
C GLU A 13 -10.25 1.82 -7.82
N SER A 14 -9.49 0.95 -8.49
CA SER A 14 -8.03 1.03 -8.46
C SER A 14 -7.58 2.38 -8.99
N LYS A 15 -6.58 2.94 -8.34
CA LYS A 15 -5.94 4.14 -8.84
C LYS A 15 -4.91 3.74 -9.89
N ARG A 16 -4.45 4.73 -10.66
CA ARG A 16 -3.43 4.51 -11.66
C ARG A 16 -2.17 3.93 -10.98
N PRO A 17 -1.51 2.96 -11.60
CA PRO A 17 -0.27 2.42 -11.04
C PRO A 17 0.79 3.51 -10.90
N VAL A 18 1.58 3.42 -9.85
CA VAL A 18 2.65 4.38 -9.57
C VAL A 18 3.93 3.62 -9.30
N VAL A 19 5.04 4.32 -9.51
CA VAL A 19 6.38 3.83 -9.18
C VAL A 19 6.96 4.79 -8.16
N ARG A 20 7.47 4.27 -7.07
CA ARG A 20 8.05 5.09 -6.02
C ARG A 20 9.53 4.79 -5.86
N ASP A 21 10.27 5.74 -5.32
CA ASP A 21 11.70 5.58 -5.09
C ASP A 21 12.00 5.13 -3.66
N TYR A 22 11.07 4.39 -3.08
CA TYR A 22 11.24 3.81 -1.75
C TYR A 22 10.56 2.46 -1.70
N GLU A 23 11.00 1.66 -0.73
CA GLU A 23 10.42 0.35 -0.46
C GLU A 23 9.32 0.48 0.58
N THR A 24 8.25 -0.30 0.43
CA THR A 24 7.14 -0.30 1.37
C THR A 24 6.95 -1.68 1.96
N VAL A 25 6.78 -1.74 3.28
CA VAL A 25 6.38 -2.94 4.00
C VAL A 25 5.13 -2.59 4.78
N GLY A 26 4.10 -3.42 4.70
CA GLY A 26 2.84 -3.10 5.36
C GLY A 26 2.22 -4.29 6.07
N TYR A 27 1.25 -3.97 6.94
CA TYR A 27 0.50 -4.95 7.69
C TYR A 27 -0.96 -4.52 7.75
N VAL A 28 -1.88 -5.45 7.43
CA VAL A 28 -3.31 -5.15 7.38
C VAL A 28 -3.92 -5.32 8.76
N VAL A 29 -4.45 -4.24 9.31
CA VAL A 29 -5.14 -4.27 10.61
C VAL A 29 -6.56 -4.77 10.46
N LYS A 30 -7.27 -4.27 9.44
CA LYS A 30 -8.63 -4.74 9.15
C LYS A 30 -9.01 -4.35 7.73
N GLY A 31 -10.02 -5.05 7.20
CA GLY A 31 -10.53 -4.77 5.87
C GLY A 31 -9.92 -5.69 4.83
N ARG A 32 -10.10 -5.31 3.57
CA ARG A 32 -9.64 -6.12 2.45
C ARG A 32 -9.27 -5.21 1.28
N ALA A 33 -8.18 -5.53 0.62
CA ALA A 33 -7.74 -4.77 -0.54
C ALA A 33 -6.99 -5.69 -1.49
N GLU A 34 -6.82 -5.22 -2.74
CA GLU A 34 -5.97 -5.89 -3.71
C GLU A 34 -4.77 -5.02 -3.98
N LEU A 35 -3.61 -5.64 -3.97
CA LEU A 35 -2.37 -4.98 -4.39
C LEU A 35 -2.06 -5.45 -5.80
N HIS A 36 -2.05 -4.52 -6.74
CA HIS A 36 -1.72 -4.80 -8.13
C HIS A 36 -0.29 -4.36 -8.37
N THR A 37 0.62 -5.30 -8.60
CA THR A 37 2.03 -4.96 -8.76
C THR A 37 2.67 -5.91 -9.76
N GLU A 38 3.43 -5.34 -10.70
CA GLU A 38 4.22 -6.09 -11.67
C GLU A 38 3.42 -7.21 -12.35
N GLY A 39 2.19 -6.90 -12.75
CA GLY A 39 1.35 -7.86 -13.47
C GLY A 39 0.65 -8.88 -12.59
N GLN A 40 0.81 -8.77 -11.27
CA GLN A 40 0.19 -9.71 -10.34
C GLN A 40 -0.82 -9.00 -9.46
N VAL A 41 -1.79 -9.76 -8.96
CA VAL A 41 -2.79 -9.26 -8.01
C VAL A 41 -2.64 -10.07 -6.73
N VAL A 42 -2.39 -9.39 -5.63
CA VAL A 42 -2.24 -10.02 -4.33
C VAL A 42 -3.40 -9.55 -3.44
N LEU A 43 -4.14 -10.50 -2.89
CA LEU A 43 -5.23 -10.17 -1.98
C LEU A 43 -4.65 -9.92 -0.59
N LEU A 44 -5.00 -8.77 -0.02
CA LEU A 44 -4.56 -8.38 1.32
C LEU A 44 -5.76 -8.43 2.26
N GLU A 45 -5.66 -9.26 3.28
CA GLU A 45 -6.71 -9.41 4.27
C GLU A 45 -6.16 -9.17 5.66
N GLU A 46 -7.05 -9.06 6.62
CA GLU A 46 -6.68 -8.83 8.01
C GLU A 46 -5.59 -9.82 8.44
N GLY A 47 -4.51 -9.29 9.00
CA GLY A 47 -3.40 -10.12 9.45
C GLY A 47 -2.33 -10.37 8.42
N ASP A 48 -2.56 -9.96 7.16
CA ASP A 48 -1.57 -10.15 6.11
C ASP A 48 -0.55 -9.02 6.11
N SER A 49 0.65 -9.32 5.64
CA SER A 49 1.66 -8.30 5.40
C SER A 49 2.01 -8.29 3.92
N TRP A 50 2.60 -7.20 3.46
CA TRP A 50 3.00 -7.11 2.06
C TRP A 50 4.27 -6.28 1.92
N VAL A 51 4.94 -6.44 0.78
CA VAL A 51 6.13 -5.69 0.43
C VAL A 51 5.99 -5.18 -0.99
N VAL A 52 6.32 -3.92 -1.20
CA VAL A 52 6.46 -3.35 -2.54
C VAL A 52 7.90 -2.86 -2.65
N PRO A 53 8.72 -3.54 -3.47
CA PRO A 53 10.12 -3.13 -3.63
C PRO A 53 10.22 -1.76 -4.28
N LYS A 54 11.32 -1.07 -4.00
CA LYS A 54 11.63 0.19 -4.64
C LYS A 54 11.60 0.00 -6.16
N GLY A 55 10.92 0.90 -6.85
CA GLY A 55 10.86 0.88 -8.31
C GLY A 55 9.79 -0.01 -8.90
N ALA A 56 9.09 -0.79 -8.09
CA ALA A 56 8.03 -1.65 -8.62
C ALA A 56 6.76 -0.84 -8.86
N SER A 57 6.17 -1.04 -10.03
CA SER A 57 4.89 -0.39 -10.35
C SER A 57 3.79 -1.05 -9.53
N HIS A 58 2.96 -0.24 -8.91
CA HIS A 58 1.92 -0.80 -8.04
C HIS A 58 0.73 0.13 -7.90
N SER A 59 -0.41 -0.46 -7.53
CA SER A 59 -1.61 0.28 -7.17
C SER A 59 -2.41 -0.58 -6.21
N TYR A 60 -3.38 0.05 -5.55
CA TYR A 60 -4.23 -0.64 -4.57
C TYR A 60 -5.69 -0.45 -4.94
N LYS A 61 -6.49 -1.49 -4.73
CA LYS A 61 -7.94 -1.40 -4.87
C LYS A 61 -8.54 -1.83 -3.53
N ILE A 62 -9.21 -0.90 -2.86
CA ILE A 62 -9.83 -1.19 -1.56
C ILE A 62 -11.15 -1.89 -1.80
N LEU A 63 -11.32 -3.07 -1.23
CA LEU A 63 -12.54 -3.87 -1.38
C LEU A 63 -13.49 -3.70 -0.20
N ARG A 64 -12.94 -3.52 1.00
CA ARG A 64 -13.69 -3.22 2.21
C ARG A 64 -12.92 -2.14 2.95
N THR A 65 -13.64 -1.33 3.73
CA THR A 65 -12.99 -0.28 4.51
C THR A 65 -11.73 -0.83 5.14
N PHE A 66 -10.61 -0.20 4.84
CA PHE A 66 -9.28 -0.77 5.01
C PHE A 66 -8.44 0.07 5.97
N THR A 67 -7.85 -0.60 6.94
CA THR A 67 -6.92 0.03 7.87
C THR A 67 -5.64 -0.80 7.87
N ALA A 68 -4.52 -0.13 7.67
CA ALA A 68 -3.23 -0.80 7.61
C ALA A 68 -2.13 0.12 8.08
N VAL A 69 -1.02 -0.47 8.46
CA VAL A 69 0.19 0.27 8.84
C VAL A 69 1.25 -0.05 7.81
N GLU A 70 1.96 0.97 7.35
CA GLU A 70 3.08 0.73 6.44
C GLU A 70 4.33 1.43 6.94
N ALA A 71 5.48 0.90 6.54
CA ALA A 71 6.78 1.52 6.77
C ALA A 71 7.47 1.69 5.43
N THR A 72 8.12 2.82 5.21
CA THR A 72 8.81 3.11 3.96
C THR A 72 10.27 3.44 4.22
N SER A 73 11.13 3.05 3.29
CA SER A 73 12.56 3.31 3.36
C SER A 73 13.08 3.62 1.95
N PRO A 74 13.62 4.81 1.70
CA PRO A 74 13.69 5.98 2.61
C PRO A 74 12.31 6.52 2.94
N PRO A 75 12.19 7.43 3.91
CA PRO A 75 10.88 7.94 4.34
C PRO A 75 10.12 8.58 3.21
N ALA A 76 8.85 8.15 3.04
CA ALA A 76 8.01 8.72 1.99
C ALA A 76 7.80 10.21 2.16
N GLN A 77 7.68 10.68 3.40
CA GLN A 77 7.47 12.10 3.68
C GLN A 77 8.64 12.96 3.23
N ALA A 78 9.85 12.41 3.20
CA ALA A 78 11.02 13.16 2.77
C ALA A 78 10.97 13.49 1.28
N HIS A 79 10.13 12.78 0.55
CA HIS A 79 9.99 12.96 -0.90
C HIS A 79 8.64 13.59 -1.25
N GLY A 80 7.95 14.14 -0.25
CA GLY A 80 6.64 14.73 -0.45
C GLY A 80 5.55 13.69 -0.28
N ARG A 81 4.38 13.99 -0.83
CA ARG A 81 3.21 13.15 -0.67
C ARG A 81 3.19 12.06 -1.72
N ASP A 82 2.78 10.90 -1.31
CA ASP A 82 2.67 9.76 -2.22
C ASP A 82 1.23 9.23 -2.29
N ASP A 83 0.30 9.97 -1.79
CA ASP A 83 -1.11 9.57 -1.74
C ASP A 83 -1.84 9.65 -3.07
#